data_e53bcad311df588551b059ce0101bd4c
#
_entry.id   e53bcad311df588551b059ce0101bd4c
#
_cell.length_a   1.000
_cell.length_b   1.000
_cell.length_c   1.000
_cell.angle_alpha   90.00
_cell.angle_beta   90.00
_cell.angle_gamma   90.00
#
_symmetry.space_group_name_H-M   'P 1'
#
loop_
_entity.id
_entity.type
_entity.pdbx_description
1 polymer ?
#
loop_
_entity_poly.entity_id
_entity_poly.type
_entity_poly.pdbx_seq_one_letter_code
_entity_poly.pdbx_strand_id
1 'polypeptide(L)'
;MTGLARRLAALLGLLLACAVSPARADEFRPAYLQLTEVAPGAYDVLWKLPALDESTPLKLRPVFPEGTEMTGAVRATYAAGTTVQRWRIRVEGGLAGRSIAFPDLATVPIDVLVRVVHADGAEQLGRASRSAPSVEVAGRPGPWEVARSYTILGVEHILGGIDHLLFVLALLLLVDGVRRLVATITAFTVAHSITLGAAALGVVALPGPPVEAAIALSIVFVAAEIVKARDGVPTITQRQPWIVAFAFGLLHGLGFAGALAEVGLPTGSIPLALLCFNVGVELGQLAFVAAVLLAIGAGRRASRRLGLAAPAWLGRVPPYAIGGIASFWAIQRIAAF
;
A
#
# COMPACT_ATOMS: atom_id res chain seq x y z
N MET A 1 35.94 -15.91 -18.24
CA MET A 1 34.61 -15.39 -17.83
C MET A 1 34.02 -14.71 -19.04
N THR A 2 32.97 -15.30 -19.61
CA THR A 2 32.31 -14.83 -20.84
C THR A 2 31.64 -13.48 -20.61
N GLY A 3 31.60 -12.62 -21.64
CA GLY A 3 31.02 -11.26 -21.55
C GLY A 3 29.56 -11.19 -21.01
N LEU A 4 28.82 -12.30 -21.07
CA LEU A 4 27.48 -12.45 -20.52
C LEU A 4 27.48 -12.51 -18.99
N ALA A 5 28.41 -13.23 -18.38
CA ALA A 5 28.54 -13.29 -16.91
C ALA A 5 28.88 -11.92 -16.34
N ARG A 6 29.69 -11.11 -17.03
CA ARG A 6 29.94 -9.71 -16.64
C ARG A 6 28.71 -8.81 -16.81
N ARG A 7 27.94 -8.98 -17.87
CA ARG A 7 26.70 -8.21 -18.09
C ARG A 7 25.59 -8.58 -17.11
N LEU A 8 25.45 -9.86 -16.77
CA LEU A 8 24.51 -10.31 -15.75
C LEU A 8 24.94 -9.88 -14.34
N ALA A 9 26.24 -9.92 -14.04
CA ALA A 9 26.77 -9.38 -12.79
C ALA A 9 26.60 -7.85 -12.70
N ALA A 10 26.75 -7.12 -13.80
CA ALA A 10 26.51 -5.67 -13.86
C ALA A 10 25.03 -5.34 -13.72
N LEU A 11 24.13 -6.08 -14.36
CA LEU A 11 22.67 -5.94 -14.20
C LEU A 11 22.21 -6.26 -12.78
N LEU A 12 22.80 -7.30 -12.18
CA LEU A 12 22.52 -7.69 -10.81
C LEU A 12 23.09 -6.67 -9.82
N GLY A 13 24.29 -6.13 -10.09
CA GLY A 13 24.87 -5.04 -9.32
C GLY A 13 24.06 -3.76 -9.41
N LEU A 14 23.46 -3.47 -10.58
CA LEU A 14 22.56 -2.33 -10.78
C LEU A 14 21.22 -2.54 -10.04
N LEU A 15 20.66 -3.76 -10.09
CA LEU A 15 19.45 -4.12 -9.33
C LEU A 15 19.69 -4.08 -7.82
N LEU A 16 20.85 -4.54 -7.34
CA LEU A 16 21.25 -4.44 -5.94
C LEU A 16 21.52 -2.99 -5.53
N ALA A 17 22.14 -2.19 -6.38
CA ALA A 17 22.37 -0.77 -6.12
C ALA A 17 21.04 0.02 -6.05
N CYS A 18 20.05 -0.33 -6.88
CA CYS A 18 18.70 0.24 -6.79
C CYS A 18 17.95 -0.23 -5.55
N ALA A 19 18.24 -1.44 -5.04
CA ALA A 19 17.60 -2.01 -3.85
C ALA A 19 18.19 -1.50 -2.53
N VAL A 20 19.43 -0.99 -2.54
CA VAL A 20 20.13 -0.40 -1.37
C VAL A 20 19.79 1.06 -1.15
N SER A 21 19.04 1.71 -2.03
CA SER A 21 18.39 2.95 -1.64
C SER A 21 17.61 2.68 -0.35
N PRO A 22 17.71 3.53 0.70
CA PRO A 22 16.86 3.40 1.86
C PRO A 22 15.41 3.49 1.35
N ALA A 23 14.84 2.35 0.98
CA ALA A 23 13.43 2.23 0.80
C ALA A 23 12.88 2.38 2.21
N ARG A 24 12.58 3.60 2.61
CA ARG A 24 11.54 3.78 3.60
C ARG A 24 10.42 2.92 3.06
N ALA A 25 9.93 1.97 3.83
CA ALA A 25 8.62 1.42 3.57
C ALA A 25 7.75 2.67 3.49
N ASP A 26 7.43 3.05 2.27
CA ASP A 26 6.64 4.24 2.03
C ASP A 26 5.25 3.79 2.45
N GLU A 27 4.93 4.00 3.73
CA GLU A 27 3.54 4.02 4.13
C GLU A 27 2.92 5.06 3.22
N PHE A 28 2.25 4.60 2.17
CA PHE A 28 1.45 5.44 1.32
C PHE A 28 0.39 6.08 2.22
N ARG A 29 0.73 7.25 2.78
CA ARG A 29 -0.13 8.05 3.63
C ARG A 29 -0.68 9.19 2.79
N PRO A 30 -1.84 9.02 2.15
CA PRO A 30 -2.47 10.13 1.46
C PRO A 30 -2.86 11.19 2.48
N ALA A 31 -2.87 12.45 2.06
CA ALA A 31 -3.57 13.47 2.81
C ALA A 31 -5.07 13.17 2.80
N TYR A 32 -5.77 13.59 3.85
CA TYR A 32 -7.18 13.26 4.02
C TYR A 32 -8.00 14.50 4.37
N LEU A 33 -8.99 14.78 3.55
CA LEU A 33 -9.99 15.82 3.78
C LEU A 33 -11.36 15.18 4.04
N GLN A 34 -11.94 15.45 5.19
CA GLN A 34 -13.33 15.09 5.46
C GLN A 34 -14.16 16.35 5.65
N LEU A 35 -15.30 16.35 5.00
CA LEU A 35 -16.34 17.36 5.11
C LEU A 35 -17.60 16.68 5.63
N THR A 36 -18.09 17.10 6.79
CA THR A 36 -19.32 16.56 7.36
C THR A 36 -20.36 17.68 7.38
N GLU A 37 -21.42 17.54 6.62
CA GLU A 37 -22.51 18.49 6.59
C GLU A 37 -23.30 18.40 7.89
N VAL A 38 -23.26 19.47 8.69
CA VAL A 38 -23.94 19.56 9.99
C VAL A 38 -25.23 20.35 9.92
N ALA A 39 -25.39 21.18 8.89
CA ALA A 39 -26.61 21.90 8.52
C ALA A 39 -26.51 22.27 7.03
N PRO A 40 -27.59 22.60 6.34
CA PRO A 40 -27.58 23.00 4.94
C PRO A 40 -26.49 24.03 4.63
N GLY A 41 -25.50 23.65 3.84
CA GLY A 41 -24.37 24.48 3.47
C GLY A 41 -23.33 24.74 4.55
N ALA A 42 -23.46 24.16 5.75
CA ALA A 42 -22.47 24.25 6.83
C ALA A 42 -21.76 22.91 7.04
N TYR A 43 -20.42 22.93 6.99
CA TYR A 43 -19.60 21.74 7.04
C TYR A 43 -18.56 21.83 8.15
N ASP A 44 -18.45 20.77 8.97
CA ASP A 44 -17.28 20.53 9.80
C ASP A 44 -16.17 19.94 8.93
N VAL A 45 -15.00 20.57 8.95
CA VAL A 45 -13.85 20.18 8.14
C VAL A 45 -12.82 19.53 9.04
N LEU A 46 -12.37 18.33 8.64
CA LEU A 46 -11.22 17.62 9.20
C LEU A 46 -10.18 17.47 8.09
N TRP A 47 -9.02 18.07 8.27
CA TRP A 47 -7.88 17.98 7.38
C TRP A 47 -6.73 17.27 8.08
N LYS A 48 -6.29 16.14 7.54
CA LYS A 48 -5.14 15.39 8.01
C LYS A 48 -4.04 15.46 6.98
N LEU A 49 -2.88 15.96 7.37
CA LEU A 49 -1.73 16.14 6.51
C LEU A 49 -0.55 15.38 7.09
N PRO A 50 -0.09 14.29 6.44
CA PRO A 50 1.11 13.58 6.88
C PRO A 50 2.34 14.48 6.69
N ALA A 51 3.36 14.30 7.53
CA ALA A 51 4.66 14.90 7.29
C ALA A 51 5.41 14.08 6.22
N LEU A 52 6.24 14.76 5.42
CA LEU A 52 7.14 14.09 4.46
C LEU A 52 8.25 13.31 5.18
N ASP A 53 8.71 13.87 6.29
CA ASP A 53 9.69 13.31 7.22
C ASP A 53 9.43 13.89 8.59
N GLU A 54 10.20 13.47 9.63
CA GLU A 54 10.02 13.94 11.02
C GLU A 54 10.12 15.45 11.21
N SER A 55 10.69 16.18 10.25
CA SER A 55 11.02 17.62 10.36
C SER A 55 10.34 18.52 9.33
N THR A 56 9.80 17.96 8.24
CA THR A 56 9.32 18.76 7.11
C THR A 56 7.80 18.68 6.96
N PRO A 57 7.04 19.69 7.43
CA PRO A 57 5.60 19.73 7.21
C PRO A 57 5.29 19.94 5.72
N LEU A 58 4.39 19.15 5.20
CA LEU A 58 3.86 19.33 3.85
C LEU A 58 3.10 20.67 3.74
N LYS A 59 3.36 21.39 2.65
CA LYS A 59 2.59 22.58 2.29
C LYS A 59 1.53 22.17 1.27
N LEU A 60 0.39 21.75 1.76
CA LEU A 60 -0.76 21.36 0.96
C LEU A 60 -2.03 21.88 1.63
N ARG A 61 -2.86 22.59 0.90
CA ARG A 61 -4.11 23.16 1.42
C ARG A 61 -5.27 22.89 0.48
N PRO A 62 -6.46 22.56 1.03
CA PRO A 62 -7.69 22.56 0.26
C PRO A 62 -8.09 24.01 -0.07
N VAL A 63 -8.45 24.24 -1.33
CA VAL A 63 -9.06 25.47 -1.82
C VAL A 63 -10.53 25.18 -2.09
N PHE A 64 -11.40 25.81 -1.32
CA PHE A 64 -12.85 25.67 -1.42
C PHE A 64 -13.40 26.59 -2.50
N PRO A 65 -14.62 26.33 -3.02
CA PRO A 65 -15.30 27.17 -3.99
C PRO A 65 -15.49 28.61 -3.50
N GLU A 66 -15.65 29.53 -4.44
CA GLU A 66 -16.02 30.92 -4.16
C GLU A 66 -17.32 30.98 -3.33
N GLY A 67 -17.40 31.95 -2.42
CA GLY A 67 -18.51 32.06 -1.47
C GLY A 67 -18.41 31.14 -0.26
N THR A 68 -17.22 30.55 -0.01
CA THR A 68 -16.96 29.81 1.22
C THR A 68 -16.46 30.74 2.31
N GLU A 69 -17.17 30.76 3.43
CA GLU A 69 -16.80 31.51 4.64
C GLU A 69 -16.30 30.56 5.74
N MET A 70 -15.19 30.90 6.39
CA MET A 70 -14.77 30.21 7.62
C MET A 70 -15.56 30.74 8.82
N THR A 71 -16.28 29.87 9.50
CA THR A 71 -17.17 30.23 10.62
C THR A 71 -16.62 29.91 12.01
N GLY A 72 -15.31 29.69 12.13
CA GLY A 72 -14.65 29.39 13.41
C GLY A 72 -13.13 29.37 13.31
N ALA A 73 -12.48 29.31 14.47
CA ALA A 73 -11.01 29.22 14.54
C ALA A 73 -10.52 27.84 14.10
N VAL A 74 -9.42 27.81 13.35
CA VAL A 74 -8.73 26.57 12.99
C VAL A 74 -8.04 26.01 14.25
N ARG A 75 -8.42 24.80 14.64
CA ARG A 75 -7.74 24.06 15.71
C ARG A 75 -6.77 23.06 15.05
N ALA A 76 -5.49 23.21 15.35
CA ALA A 76 -4.44 22.31 14.83
C ALA A 76 -3.83 21.50 15.96
N THR A 77 -3.64 20.20 15.75
CA THR A 77 -2.90 19.29 16.62
C THR A 77 -1.90 18.52 15.78
N TYR A 78 -0.70 18.26 16.34
CA TYR A 78 0.30 17.42 15.71
C TYR A 78 0.50 16.18 16.57
N ALA A 79 0.35 15.00 15.97
CA ALA A 79 0.57 13.72 16.63
C ALA A 79 1.02 12.66 15.61
N ALA A 80 1.98 11.84 15.99
CA ALA A 80 2.47 10.70 15.21
C ALA A 80 2.81 11.03 13.73
N GLY A 81 3.50 12.16 13.49
CA GLY A 81 3.89 12.54 12.12
C GLY A 81 2.75 13.09 11.26
N THR A 82 1.60 13.43 11.85
CA THR A 82 0.44 13.93 11.12
C THR A 82 -0.06 15.23 11.75
N THR A 83 -0.27 16.25 10.94
CA THR A 83 -0.97 17.47 11.34
C THR A 83 -2.46 17.28 11.12
N VAL A 84 -3.24 17.42 12.16
CA VAL A 84 -4.71 17.34 12.11
C VAL A 84 -5.28 18.72 12.38
N GLN A 85 -6.01 19.26 11.41
CA GLN A 85 -6.69 20.55 11.53
C GLN A 85 -8.20 20.35 11.49
N ARG A 86 -8.91 21.11 12.31
CA ARG A 86 -10.38 21.13 12.35
C ARG A 86 -10.88 22.55 12.36
N TRP A 87 -11.87 22.83 11.50
CA TRP A 87 -12.57 24.11 11.45
C TRP A 87 -13.96 23.92 10.87
N ARG A 88 -14.73 24.97 10.79
CA ARG A 88 -16.06 24.97 10.18
C ARG A 88 -16.09 25.92 9.00
N ILE A 89 -16.77 25.53 7.94
CA ILE A 89 -17.03 26.39 6.79
C ILE A 89 -18.54 26.48 6.54
N ARG A 90 -18.95 27.59 5.94
CA ARG A 90 -20.26 27.76 5.34
C ARG A 90 -20.07 28.05 3.86
N VAL A 91 -20.84 27.34 3.03
CA VAL A 91 -20.82 27.49 1.57
C VAL A 91 -22.21 27.83 1.13
N GLU A 92 -22.38 28.99 0.56
CA GLU A 92 -23.70 29.43 0.05
C GLU A 92 -24.13 28.49 -1.08
N GLY A 93 -25.32 27.89 -0.97
CA GLY A 93 -25.83 26.88 -1.91
C GLY A 93 -25.24 25.49 -1.75
N GLY A 94 -24.35 25.25 -0.76
CA GLY A 94 -23.74 23.96 -0.51
C GLY A 94 -22.57 23.64 -1.45
N LEU A 95 -22.02 22.43 -1.33
CA LEU A 95 -20.88 21.95 -2.13
C LEU A 95 -21.28 21.12 -3.35
N ALA A 96 -22.53 20.69 -3.47
CA ALA A 96 -22.99 19.86 -4.58
C ALA A 96 -22.73 20.52 -5.96
N GLY A 97 -22.09 19.80 -6.88
CA GLY A 97 -21.69 20.29 -8.20
C GLY A 97 -20.53 21.29 -8.19
N ARG A 98 -19.87 21.49 -7.04
CA ARG A 98 -18.69 22.37 -6.94
C ARG A 98 -17.41 21.55 -6.70
N SER A 99 -16.27 22.12 -7.09
CA SER A 99 -14.98 21.46 -6.95
C SER A 99 -14.19 21.98 -5.76
N ILE A 100 -13.52 21.07 -5.07
CA ILE A 100 -12.49 21.39 -4.07
C ILE A 100 -11.13 21.15 -4.74
N ALA A 101 -10.30 22.17 -4.79
CA ALA A 101 -9.03 22.13 -5.48
C ALA A 101 -7.84 21.99 -4.52
N PHE A 102 -6.77 21.38 -4.99
CA PHE A 102 -5.50 21.20 -4.29
C PHE A 102 -4.35 21.61 -5.21
N PRO A 103 -4.16 22.91 -5.47
CA PRO A 103 -3.18 23.38 -6.44
C PRO A 103 -1.74 22.96 -6.12
N ASP A 104 -1.43 22.81 -4.83
CA ASP A 104 -0.10 22.41 -4.36
C ASP A 104 0.24 20.94 -4.67
N LEU A 105 -0.71 20.11 -5.10
CA LEU A 105 -0.47 18.70 -5.49
C LEU A 105 0.50 18.55 -6.65
N ALA A 106 0.68 19.59 -7.48
CA ALA A 106 1.67 19.56 -8.55
C ALA A 106 3.11 19.39 -8.04
N THR A 107 3.38 19.81 -6.81
CA THR A 107 4.73 19.87 -6.21
C THR A 107 5.00 18.78 -5.16
N VAL A 108 3.98 18.04 -4.73
CA VAL A 108 4.11 17.01 -3.69
C VAL A 108 3.80 15.61 -4.24
N PRO A 109 4.50 14.55 -3.79
CA PRO A 109 4.33 13.19 -4.30
C PRO A 109 3.27 12.39 -3.52
N ILE A 110 2.18 13.02 -3.10
CA ILE A 110 1.09 12.36 -2.37
C ILE A 110 -0.24 12.64 -3.04
N ASP A 111 -1.21 11.80 -2.78
CA ASP A 111 -2.60 12.02 -3.17
C ASP A 111 -3.42 12.56 -2.01
N VAL A 112 -4.59 13.10 -2.31
CA VAL A 112 -5.58 13.53 -1.32
C VAL A 112 -6.83 12.69 -1.47
N LEU A 113 -7.24 12.04 -0.40
CA LEU A 113 -8.56 11.44 -0.30
C LEU A 113 -9.54 12.46 0.28
N VAL A 114 -10.63 12.65 -0.41
CA VAL A 114 -11.71 13.58 -0.02
C VAL A 114 -12.94 12.76 0.31
N ARG A 115 -13.44 12.92 1.53
CA ARG A 115 -14.69 12.33 1.98
C ARG A 115 -15.69 13.42 2.27
N VAL A 116 -16.85 13.36 1.65
CA VAL A 116 -17.97 14.24 1.93
C VAL A 116 -19.08 13.41 2.55
N VAL A 117 -19.49 13.76 3.75
CA VAL A 117 -20.62 13.16 4.47
C VAL A 117 -21.77 14.16 4.42
N HIS A 118 -22.83 13.79 3.75
CA HIS A 118 -24.03 14.61 3.63
C HIS A 118 -24.89 14.55 4.89
N ALA A 119 -25.78 15.53 5.09
CA ALA A 119 -26.64 15.62 6.27
C ALA A 119 -27.56 14.39 6.45
N ASP A 120 -27.86 13.67 5.37
CA ASP A 120 -28.65 12.43 5.39
C ASP A 120 -27.82 11.16 5.64
N GLY A 121 -26.50 11.32 5.93
CA GLY A 121 -25.58 10.22 6.17
C GLY A 121 -25.02 9.58 4.89
N ALA A 122 -25.41 10.04 3.70
CA ALA A 122 -24.80 9.60 2.47
C ALA A 122 -23.36 10.08 2.37
N GLU A 123 -22.48 9.26 1.80
CA GLU A 123 -21.06 9.55 1.73
C GLU A 123 -20.55 9.51 0.29
N GLN A 124 -19.72 10.47 -0.04
CA GLN A 124 -18.96 10.51 -1.28
C GLN A 124 -17.47 10.39 -0.95
N LEU A 125 -16.77 9.55 -1.68
CA LEU A 125 -15.32 9.49 -1.65
C LEU A 125 -14.76 9.94 -3.00
N GLY A 126 -13.79 10.83 -2.95
CA GLY A 126 -13.05 11.32 -4.11
C GLY A 126 -11.55 11.23 -3.87
N ARG A 127 -10.77 11.26 -4.93
CA ARG A 127 -9.31 11.30 -4.90
C ARG A 127 -8.81 12.43 -5.78
N ALA A 128 -8.00 13.32 -5.21
CA ALA A 128 -7.20 14.25 -5.97
C ALA A 128 -5.77 13.73 -6.10
N SER A 129 -5.19 13.89 -7.26
CA SER A 129 -3.83 13.49 -7.60
C SER A 129 -3.10 14.58 -8.37
N ARG A 130 -1.82 14.41 -8.63
CA ARG A 130 -1.04 15.37 -9.45
C ARG A 130 -1.66 15.62 -10.82
N SER A 131 -2.25 14.59 -11.45
CA SER A 131 -2.90 14.69 -12.77
C SER A 131 -4.34 15.21 -12.72
N ALA A 132 -4.99 15.13 -11.56
CA ALA A 132 -6.35 15.62 -11.33
C ALA A 132 -6.40 16.29 -9.94
N PRO A 133 -5.93 17.56 -9.81
CA PRO A 133 -5.73 18.22 -8.52
C PRO A 133 -7.01 18.79 -7.92
N SER A 134 -8.17 18.28 -8.30
CA SER A 134 -9.48 18.70 -7.77
C SER A 134 -10.44 17.53 -7.67
N VAL A 135 -11.38 17.65 -6.74
CA VAL A 135 -12.48 16.70 -6.57
C VAL A 135 -13.79 17.47 -6.69
N GLU A 136 -14.62 17.07 -7.62
CA GLU A 136 -15.97 17.56 -7.73
C GLU A 136 -16.86 16.88 -6.66
N VAL A 137 -17.58 17.67 -5.90
CA VAL A 137 -18.58 17.18 -4.95
C VAL A 137 -19.86 16.89 -5.74
N ALA A 138 -19.88 15.72 -6.38
CA ALA A 138 -21.07 15.19 -7.02
C ALA A 138 -22.02 14.64 -5.94
N GLY A 139 -23.32 14.57 -6.19
CA GLY A 139 -24.27 14.01 -5.23
C GLY A 139 -23.84 12.70 -4.54
N ARG A 140 -24.74 11.88 -4.06
CA ARG A 140 -24.43 10.64 -3.30
C ARG A 140 -23.46 9.73 -4.08
N PRO A 141 -22.30 9.34 -3.50
CA PRO A 141 -21.43 8.36 -4.15
C PRO A 141 -22.20 7.06 -4.26
N GLY A 142 -22.30 6.57 -5.49
CA GLY A 142 -22.89 5.26 -5.71
C GLY A 142 -21.95 4.16 -5.15
N PRO A 143 -22.48 2.99 -4.82
CA PRO A 143 -21.65 1.84 -4.42
C PRO A 143 -20.53 1.53 -5.43
N TRP A 144 -20.73 1.86 -6.69
CA TRP A 144 -19.74 1.69 -7.75
C TRP A 144 -18.53 2.60 -7.61
N GLU A 145 -18.71 3.86 -7.19
CA GLU A 145 -17.60 4.79 -6.98
C GLU A 145 -16.73 4.36 -5.79
N VAL A 146 -17.37 3.92 -4.70
CA VAL A 146 -16.68 3.32 -3.56
C VAL A 146 -15.89 2.09 -4.02
N ALA A 147 -16.53 1.17 -4.73
CA ALA A 147 -15.90 -0.05 -5.21
C ALA A 147 -14.70 0.26 -6.09
N ARG A 148 -14.83 1.15 -7.07
CA ARG A 148 -13.76 1.54 -7.98
C ARG A 148 -12.58 2.17 -7.25
N SER A 149 -12.85 3.15 -6.38
CA SER A 149 -11.81 3.91 -5.68
C SER A 149 -11.00 3.01 -4.75
N TYR A 150 -11.66 2.15 -3.97
CA TYR A 150 -10.96 1.25 -3.06
C TYR A 150 -10.25 0.09 -3.78
N THR A 151 -10.77 -0.39 -4.90
CA THR A 151 -10.05 -1.39 -5.72
C THR A 151 -8.75 -0.79 -6.26
N ILE A 152 -8.78 0.43 -6.79
CA ILE A 152 -7.58 1.12 -7.28
C ILE A 152 -6.59 1.32 -6.13
N LEU A 153 -7.06 1.80 -4.98
CA LEU A 153 -6.23 2.00 -3.79
C LEU A 153 -5.55 0.70 -3.34
N GLY A 154 -6.26 -0.43 -3.38
CA GLY A 154 -5.70 -1.76 -3.07
C GLY A 154 -4.61 -2.19 -4.04
N VAL A 155 -4.80 -1.96 -5.35
CA VAL A 155 -3.77 -2.23 -6.36
C VAL A 155 -2.52 -1.36 -6.12
N GLU A 156 -2.71 -0.07 -5.87
CA GLU A 156 -1.62 0.87 -5.61
C GLU A 156 -0.88 0.55 -4.31
N HIS A 157 -1.59 0.16 -3.26
CA HIS A 157 -1.01 -0.30 -2.00
C HIS A 157 -0.02 -1.45 -2.21
N ILE A 158 -0.43 -2.46 -2.97
CA ILE A 158 0.45 -3.61 -3.25
C ILE A 158 1.61 -3.24 -4.15
N LEU A 159 1.38 -2.50 -5.22
CA LEU A 159 2.44 -2.12 -6.16
C LEU A 159 3.43 -1.11 -5.56
N GLY A 160 2.99 -0.29 -4.61
CA GLY A 160 3.83 0.61 -3.84
C GLY A 160 4.54 -0.05 -2.65
N GLY A 161 3.99 -1.13 -2.09
CA GLY A 161 4.55 -1.85 -0.95
C GLY A 161 5.65 -2.84 -1.35
N ILE A 162 6.91 -2.43 -1.32
CA ILE A 162 8.04 -3.28 -1.73
C ILE A 162 8.16 -4.54 -0.87
N ASP A 163 7.84 -4.48 0.40
CA ASP A 163 7.79 -5.63 1.31
C ASP A 163 6.76 -6.69 0.86
N HIS A 164 5.57 -6.27 0.46
CA HIS A 164 4.57 -7.15 -0.12
C HIS A 164 5.06 -7.80 -1.42
N LEU A 165 5.66 -6.99 -2.30
CA LEU A 165 6.20 -7.50 -3.57
C LEU A 165 7.33 -8.49 -3.37
N LEU A 166 8.24 -8.25 -2.41
CA LEU A 166 9.32 -9.19 -2.07
C LEU A 166 8.77 -10.46 -1.43
N PHE A 167 7.74 -10.36 -0.58
CA PHE A 167 7.09 -11.54 0.00
C PHE A 167 6.42 -12.39 -1.09
N VAL A 168 5.65 -11.80 -2.00
CA VAL A 168 5.01 -12.48 -3.12
C VAL A 168 6.05 -13.08 -4.08
N LEU A 169 7.16 -12.36 -4.34
CA LEU A 169 8.28 -12.87 -5.13
C LEU A 169 8.93 -14.10 -4.47
N ALA A 170 9.12 -14.07 -3.15
CA ALA A 170 9.66 -15.20 -2.41
C ALA A 170 8.72 -16.42 -2.49
N LEU A 171 7.42 -16.23 -2.35
CA LEU A 171 6.41 -17.30 -2.55
C LEU A 171 6.45 -17.85 -3.99
N LEU A 172 6.57 -17.00 -5.01
CA LEU A 172 6.67 -17.40 -6.40
C LEU A 172 7.91 -18.27 -6.65
N LEU A 173 9.03 -18.00 -5.94
CA LEU A 173 10.27 -18.78 -6.06
C LEU A 173 10.23 -20.12 -5.31
N LEU A 174 9.35 -20.26 -4.34
CA LEU A 174 9.26 -21.41 -3.44
C LEU A 174 8.11 -22.37 -3.78
N VAL A 175 6.98 -21.84 -4.24
CA VAL A 175 5.76 -22.64 -4.46
C VAL A 175 5.69 -23.15 -5.89
N ASP A 176 5.64 -24.47 -6.03
CA ASP A 176 5.50 -25.10 -7.33
C ASP A 176 4.04 -25.13 -7.80
N GLY A 177 3.82 -24.70 -9.04
CA GLY A 177 2.53 -24.75 -9.73
C GLY A 177 1.66 -23.53 -9.50
N VAL A 178 1.15 -22.97 -10.60
CA VAL A 178 0.37 -21.71 -10.61
C VAL A 178 -0.89 -21.80 -9.75
N ARG A 179 -1.62 -22.93 -9.80
CA ARG A 179 -2.86 -23.09 -9.00
C ARG A 179 -2.57 -23.03 -7.50
N ARG A 180 -1.47 -23.66 -7.07
CA ARG A 180 -1.06 -23.67 -5.67
C ARG A 180 -0.56 -22.29 -5.23
N LEU A 181 0.17 -21.60 -6.10
CA LEU A 181 0.61 -20.23 -5.86
C LEU A 181 -0.57 -19.27 -5.71
N VAL A 182 -1.55 -19.31 -6.62
CA VAL A 182 -2.76 -18.48 -6.53
C VAL A 182 -3.50 -18.76 -5.23
N ALA A 183 -3.75 -20.04 -4.88
CA ALA A 183 -4.41 -20.38 -3.61
C ALA A 183 -3.62 -19.87 -2.38
N THR A 184 -2.29 -19.85 -2.45
CA THR A 184 -1.42 -19.32 -1.39
C THR A 184 -1.54 -17.80 -1.28
N ILE A 185 -1.60 -17.10 -2.41
CA ILE A 185 -1.81 -15.64 -2.48
C ILE A 185 -3.19 -15.29 -1.92
N THR A 186 -4.24 -16.00 -2.35
CA THR A 186 -5.60 -15.80 -1.83
C THR A 186 -5.67 -16.05 -0.31
N ALA A 187 -4.99 -17.07 0.21
CA ALA A 187 -4.92 -17.30 1.65
C ALA A 187 -4.26 -16.14 2.40
N PHE A 188 -3.19 -15.55 1.85
CA PHE A 188 -2.58 -14.34 2.38
C PHE A 188 -3.56 -13.15 2.36
N THR A 189 -4.24 -12.89 1.23
CA THR A 189 -5.20 -11.78 1.09
C THR A 189 -6.39 -11.93 2.06
N VAL A 190 -6.90 -13.15 2.25
CA VAL A 190 -7.99 -13.41 3.20
C VAL A 190 -7.51 -13.11 4.64
N ALA A 191 -6.33 -13.57 5.03
CA ALA A 191 -5.78 -13.29 6.35
C ALA A 191 -5.52 -11.80 6.56
N HIS A 192 -4.93 -11.12 5.55
CA HIS A 192 -4.73 -9.68 5.53
C HIS A 192 -6.06 -8.93 5.73
N SER A 193 -7.11 -9.34 5.02
CA SER A 193 -8.45 -8.76 5.12
C SER A 193 -9.03 -8.85 6.54
N ILE A 194 -8.81 -9.97 7.22
CA ILE A 194 -9.31 -10.20 8.59
C ILE A 194 -8.68 -9.21 9.55
N THR A 195 -7.35 -9.10 9.56
CA THR A 195 -6.65 -8.21 10.49
C THR A 195 -6.78 -6.75 10.13
N LEU A 196 -6.78 -6.42 8.85
CA LEU A 196 -7.08 -5.07 8.38
C LEU A 196 -8.49 -4.63 8.78
N GLY A 197 -9.49 -5.51 8.62
CA GLY A 197 -10.86 -5.24 9.04
C GLY A 197 -10.98 -5.09 10.56
N ALA A 198 -10.33 -5.96 11.33
CA ALA A 198 -10.32 -5.88 12.79
C ALA A 198 -9.70 -4.57 13.29
N ALA A 199 -8.62 -4.14 12.66
CA ALA A 199 -7.95 -2.89 13.02
C ALA A 199 -8.73 -1.65 12.55
N ALA A 200 -9.31 -1.68 11.34
CA ALA A 200 -10.17 -0.62 10.83
C ALA A 200 -11.42 -0.38 11.68
N LEU A 201 -11.95 -1.45 12.30
CA LEU A 201 -13.07 -1.38 13.24
C LEU A 201 -12.63 -1.07 14.69
N GLY A 202 -11.34 -0.83 14.93
CA GLY A 202 -10.83 -0.51 16.26
C GLY A 202 -10.77 -1.70 17.24
N VAL A 203 -10.97 -2.94 16.75
CA VAL A 203 -10.91 -4.16 17.59
C VAL A 203 -9.47 -4.49 17.97
N VAL A 204 -8.51 -4.17 17.11
CA VAL A 204 -7.08 -4.38 17.34
C VAL A 204 -6.33 -3.09 17.04
N ALA A 205 -5.48 -2.67 17.98
CA ALA A 205 -4.55 -1.56 17.78
C ALA A 205 -3.16 -2.00 18.23
N LEU A 206 -2.20 -2.03 17.30
CA LEU A 206 -0.81 -2.36 17.57
C LEU A 206 0.09 -1.21 17.13
N PRO A 207 1.20 -0.97 17.84
CA PRO A 207 2.18 0.03 17.42
C PRO A 207 2.83 -0.38 16.09
N GLY A 208 3.01 0.58 15.17
CA GLY A 208 3.55 0.34 13.82
C GLY A 208 4.93 -0.33 13.80
N PRO A 209 5.96 0.23 14.50
CA PRO A 209 7.32 -0.27 14.39
C PRO A 209 7.52 -1.77 14.68
N PRO A 210 6.95 -2.36 15.75
CA PRO A 210 7.00 -3.82 15.97
C PRO A 210 6.33 -4.64 14.86
N VAL A 211 5.20 -4.16 14.33
CA VAL A 211 4.50 -4.85 13.23
C VAL A 211 5.35 -4.83 11.97
N GLU A 212 5.92 -3.70 11.62
CA GLU A 212 6.81 -3.56 10.45
C GLU A 212 8.06 -4.45 10.57
N ALA A 213 8.66 -4.53 11.77
CA ALA A 213 9.79 -5.43 12.01
C ALA A 213 9.37 -6.90 11.81
N ALA A 214 8.19 -7.29 12.29
CA ALA A 214 7.64 -8.64 12.09
C ALA A 214 7.34 -8.94 10.60
N ILE A 215 6.87 -7.94 9.85
CA ILE A 215 6.68 -8.03 8.39
C ILE A 215 8.02 -8.31 7.72
N ALA A 216 9.07 -7.54 8.02
CA ALA A 216 10.40 -7.77 7.45
C ALA A 216 10.95 -9.16 7.81
N LEU A 217 10.78 -9.62 9.05
CA LEU A 217 11.18 -10.95 9.48
C LEU A 217 10.41 -12.07 8.75
N SER A 218 9.15 -11.85 8.37
CA SER A 218 8.37 -12.80 7.57
C SER A 218 9.02 -13.05 6.21
N ILE A 219 9.56 -12.01 5.58
CA ILE A 219 10.25 -12.09 4.29
C ILE A 219 11.58 -12.84 4.46
N VAL A 220 12.34 -12.54 5.52
CA VAL A 220 13.59 -13.28 5.86
C VAL A 220 13.30 -14.77 6.04
N PHE A 221 12.22 -15.10 6.75
CA PHE A 221 11.81 -16.49 6.96
C PHE A 221 11.57 -17.22 5.63
N VAL A 222 10.76 -16.65 4.73
CA VAL A 222 10.45 -17.28 3.44
C VAL A 222 11.72 -17.36 2.58
N ALA A 223 12.59 -16.36 2.60
CA ALA A 223 13.88 -16.41 1.89
C ALA A 223 14.79 -17.53 2.39
N ALA A 224 14.85 -17.75 3.72
CA ALA A 224 15.58 -18.87 4.31
C ALA A 224 14.99 -20.24 3.94
N GLU A 225 13.64 -20.33 3.86
CA GLU A 225 12.94 -21.52 3.39
C GLU A 225 13.30 -21.87 1.93
N ILE A 226 13.44 -20.87 1.05
CA ILE A 226 13.88 -21.08 -0.33
C ILE A 226 15.31 -21.67 -0.38
N VAL A 227 16.22 -21.15 0.46
CA VAL A 227 17.60 -21.67 0.52
C VAL A 227 17.60 -23.11 0.98
N LYS A 228 16.93 -23.43 2.10
CA LYS A 228 16.81 -24.81 2.62
C LYS A 228 16.22 -25.77 1.59
N ALA A 229 15.14 -25.35 0.93
CA ALA A 229 14.48 -26.14 -0.10
C ALA A 229 15.42 -26.51 -1.26
N ARG A 230 16.27 -25.58 -1.66
CA ARG A 230 17.29 -25.80 -2.72
C ARG A 230 18.43 -26.70 -2.29
N ASP A 231 18.73 -26.72 -1.02
CA ASP A 231 19.71 -27.64 -0.43
C ASP A 231 19.11 -29.03 -0.13
N GLY A 232 17.87 -29.28 -0.59
CA GLY A 232 17.18 -30.57 -0.46
C GLY A 232 16.53 -30.81 0.90
N VAL A 233 16.48 -29.79 1.77
CA VAL A 233 15.83 -29.88 3.08
C VAL A 233 14.34 -29.61 2.93
N PRO A 234 13.45 -30.55 3.27
CA PRO A 234 12.00 -30.33 3.19
C PRO A 234 11.56 -29.21 4.14
N THR A 235 10.81 -28.24 3.62
CA THR A 235 10.38 -27.08 4.39
C THR A 235 8.88 -27.08 4.63
N ILE A 236 8.43 -26.37 5.70
CA ILE A 236 7.01 -26.22 6.00
C ILE A 236 6.29 -25.43 4.90
N THR A 237 6.97 -24.40 4.37
CA THR A 237 6.39 -23.56 3.33
C THR A 237 6.23 -24.32 1.99
N GLN A 238 7.10 -25.29 1.69
CA GLN A 238 6.89 -26.16 0.53
C GLN A 238 5.72 -27.12 0.71
N ARG A 239 5.54 -27.65 1.92
CA ARG A 239 4.48 -28.62 2.20
C ARG A 239 3.11 -27.96 2.29
N GLN A 240 3.02 -26.85 3.01
CA GLN A 240 1.79 -26.15 3.37
C GLN A 240 1.94 -24.63 3.16
N PRO A 241 2.17 -24.15 1.91
CA PRO A 241 2.48 -22.73 1.67
C PRO A 241 1.33 -21.81 2.07
N TRP A 242 0.09 -22.25 1.95
CA TRP A 242 -1.08 -21.48 2.33
C TRP A 242 -1.16 -21.18 3.83
N ILE A 243 -0.68 -22.10 4.70
CA ILE A 243 -0.65 -21.89 6.16
C ILE A 243 0.33 -20.76 6.49
N VAL A 244 1.52 -20.83 5.89
CA VAL A 244 2.56 -19.81 6.11
C VAL A 244 2.11 -18.46 5.57
N ALA A 245 1.53 -18.43 4.37
CA ALA A 245 1.00 -17.22 3.76
C ALA A 245 -0.15 -16.64 4.59
N PHE A 246 -1.05 -17.46 5.10
CA PHE A 246 -2.14 -17.04 5.98
C PHE A 246 -1.60 -16.42 7.27
N ALA A 247 -0.66 -17.08 7.96
CA ALA A 247 -0.07 -16.56 9.20
C ALA A 247 0.61 -15.20 8.98
N PHE A 248 1.36 -15.06 7.91
CA PHE A 248 2.02 -13.78 7.58
C PHE A 248 1.05 -12.73 7.02
N GLY A 249 0.00 -13.14 6.32
CA GLY A 249 -1.08 -12.24 5.90
C GLY A 249 -1.75 -11.55 7.09
N LEU A 250 -1.95 -12.26 8.21
CA LEU A 250 -2.46 -11.65 9.45
C LEU A 250 -1.53 -10.54 9.96
N LEU A 251 -0.22 -10.72 9.90
CA LEU A 251 0.75 -9.70 10.30
C LEU A 251 0.74 -8.50 9.36
N HIS A 252 0.73 -8.74 8.05
CA HIS A 252 0.77 -7.68 7.05
C HIS A 252 -0.49 -6.79 7.08
N GLY A 253 -1.68 -7.36 7.35
CA GLY A 253 -2.90 -6.59 7.49
C GLY A 253 -2.90 -5.62 8.67
N LEU A 254 -2.15 -5.91 9.72
CA LEU A 254 -1.96 -5.01 10.86
C LEU A 254 -1.05 -3.82 10.52
N GLY A 255 -0.10 -3.99 9.59
CA GLY A 255 0.84 -2.94 9.19
C GLY A 255 0.17 -1.77 8.48
N PHE A 256 -0.91 -2.00 7.74
CA PHE A 256 -1.65 -0.94 7.02
C PHE A 256 -2.82 -0.35 7.81
N ALA A 257 -3.15 -0.94 8.94
CA ALA A 257 -4.29 -0.54 9.75
C ALA A 257 -4.23 0.93 10.21
N GLY A 258 -3.06 1.41 10.60
CA GLY A 258 -2.84 2.81 10.99
C GLY A 258 -3.12 3.77 9.84
N ALA A 259 -2.56 3.51 8.66
CA ALA A 259 -2.75 4.34 7.48
C ALA A 259 -4.23 4.37 7.04
N LEU A 260 -4.92 3.22 7.06
CA LEU A 260 -6.33 3.15 6.68
C LEU A 260 -7.25 3.84 7.71
N ALA A 261 -6.92 3.77 9.01
CA ALA A 261 -7.64 4.51 10.05
C ALA A 261 -7.46 6.02 9.90
N GLU A 262 -6.29 6.48 9.47
CA GLU A 262 -6.01 7.90 9.19
C GLU A 262 -6.73 8.38 7.93
N VAL A 263 -6.83 7.55 6.90
CA VAL A 263 -7.59 7.82 5.67
C VAL A 263 -9.08 8.01 5.98
N GLY A 264 -9.60 7.31 6.98
CA GLY A 264 -11.01 7.30 7.34
C GLY A 264 -11.83 6.45 6.38
N LEU A 265 -12.51 5.44 6.92
CA LEU A 265 -13.44 4.62 6.13
C LEU A 265 -14.83 5.24 6.11
N PRO A 266 -15.54 5.16 4.98
CA PRO A 266 -16.93 5.64 4.90
C PRO A 266 -17.82 4.82 5.86
N THR A 267 -18.36 5.46 6.91
CA THR A 267 -19.09 4.79 8.01
C THR A 267 -20.27 3.94 7.53
N GLY A 268 -20.93 4.33 6.46
CA GLY A 268 -22.03 3.56 5.85
C GLY A 268 -21.61 2.48 4.86
N SER A 269 -20.34 2.45 4.43
CA SER A 269 -19.85 1.58 3.35
C SER A 269 -18.54 0.85 3.70
N ILE A 270 -18.17 0.78 4.98
CA ILE A 270 -16.94 0.14 5.45
C ILE A 270 -16.77 -1.28 4.89
N PRO A 271 -17.76 -2.19 4.95
CA PRO A 271 -17.60 -3.54 4.45
C PRO A 271 -17.30 -3.58 2.94
N LEU A 272 -17.99 -2.74 2.15
CA LEU A 272 -17.77 -2.65 0.70
C LEU A 272 -16.37 -2.09 0.40
N ALA A 273 -15.96 -1.04 1.08
CA ALA A 273 -14.65 -0.42 0.91
C ALA A 273 -13.52 -1.41 1.21
N LEU A 274 -13.59 -2.12 2.34
CA LEU A 274 -12.61 -3.14 2.73
C LEU A 274 -12.59 -4.32 1.76
N LEU A 275 -13.75 -4.80 1.33
CA LEU A 275 -13.84 -5.87 0.34
C LEU A 275 -13.17 -5.46 -0.97
N CYS A 276 -13.52 -4.29 -1.50
CA CYS A 276 -12.99 -3.80 -2.78
C CYS A 276 -11.50 -3.49 -2.69
N PHE A 277 -11.03 -2.95 -1.55
CA PHE A 277 -9.60 -2.77 -1.31
C PHE A 277 -8.85 -4.11 -1.38
N ASN A 278 -9.32 -5.14 -0.69
CA ASN A 278 -8.66 -6.45 -0.70
C ASN A 278 -8.75 -7.17 -2.06
N VAL A 279 -9.85 -6.96 -2.82
CA VAL A 279 -9.90 -7.39 -4.22
C VAL A 279 -8.80 -6.68 -5.03
N GLY A 280 -8.59 -5.39 -4.83
CA GLY A 280 -7.50 -4.63 -5.44
C GLY A 280 -6.12 -5.16 -5.07
N VAL A 281 -5.91 -5.46 -3.79
CA VAL A 281 -4.69 -6.11 -3.28
C VAL A 281 -4.41 -7.42 -4.04
N GLU A 282 -5.39 -8.31 -4.13
CA GLU A 282 -5.24 -9.59 -4.83
C GLU A 282 -4.97 -9.41 -6.32
N LEU A 283 -5.70 -8.52 -6.98
CA LEU A 283 -5.46 -8.20 -8.40
C LEU A 283 -4.05 -7.66 -8.63
N GLY A 284 -3.55 -6.78 -7.78
CA GLY A 284 -2.20 -6.24 -7.84
C GLY A 284 -1.13 -7.33 -7.67
N GLN A 285 -1.32 -8.23 -6.70
CA GLN A 285 -0.42 -9.38 -6.49
C GLN A 285 -0.40 -10.32 -7.70
N LEU A 286 -1.56 -10.68 -8.23
CA LEU A 286 -1.66 -11.55 -9.40
C LEU A 286 -1.06 -10.90 -10.66
N ALA A 287 -1.26 -9.59 -10.84
CA ALA A 287 -0.66 -8.83 -11.94
C ALA A 287 0.87 -8.82 -11.82
N PHE A 288 1.41 -8.60 -10.61
CA PHE A 288 2.85 -8.67 -10.35
C PHE A 288 3.40 -10.08 -10.66
N VAL A 289 2.76 -11.14 -10.17
CA VAL A 289 3.15 -12.53 -10.46
C VAL A 289 3.15 -12.80 -11.96
N ALA A 290 2.11 -12.39 -12.67
CA ALA A 290 2.02 -12.54 -14.11
C ALA A 290 3.18 -11.82 -14.82
N ALA A 291 3.48 -10.58 -14.43
CA ALA A 291 4.59 -9.81 -14.99
C ALA A 291 5.94 -10.50 -14.76
N VAL A 292 6.20 -11.01 -13.55
CA VAL A 292 7.43 -11.72 -13.22
C VAL A 292 7.55 -13.03 -14.01
N LEU A 293 6.46 -13.81 -14.11
CA LEU A 293 6.45 -15.05 -14.91
C LEU A 293 6.71 -14.79 -16.39
N LEU A 294 6.10 -13.74 -16.95
CA LEU A 294 6.35 -13.30 -18.33
C LEU A 294 7.82 -12.90 -18.52
N ALA A 295 8.39 -12.14 -17.61
CA ALA A 295 9.81 -11.74 -17.66
C ALA A 295 10.75 -12.95 -17.59
N ILE A 296 10.49 -13.92 -16.70
CA ILE A 296 11.25 -15.16 -16.60
C ILE A 296 11.12 -15.97 -17.90
N GLY A 297 9.90 -16.09 -18.45
CA GLY A 297 9.62 -16.79 -19.71
C GLY A 297 10.35 -16.17 -20.89
N ALA A 298 10.31 -14.85 -21.01
CA ALA A 298 11.01 -14.08 -22.03
C ALA A 298 12.54 -14.26 -21.92
N GLY A 299 13.07 -14.15 -20.69
CA GLY A 299 14.50 -14.35 -20.42
C GLY A 299 14.97 -15.77 -20.78
N ARG A 300 14.21 -16.81 -20.42
CA ARG A 300 14.49 -18.20 -20.81
C ARG A 300 14.46 -18.40 -22.31
N ARG A 301 13.51 -17.78 -23.01
CA ARG A 301 13.40 -17.86 -24.47
C ARG A 301 14.59 -17.17 -25.17
N ALA A 302 14.97 -15.99 -24.68
CA ALA A 302 16.14 -15.27 -25.19
C ALA A 302 17.45 -16.06 -24.95
N SER A 303 17.66 -16.60 -23.76
CA SER A 303 18.81 -17.45 -23.42
C SER A 303 18.93 -18.65 -24.36
N ARG A 304 17.80 -19.36 -24.62
CA ARG A 304 17.77 -20.48 -25.54
C ARG A 304 18.15 -20.08 -26.97
N ARG A 305 17.64 -18.93 -27.45
CA ARG A 305 17.94 -18.44 -28.80
C ARG A 305 19.42 -18.03 -28.98
N LEU A 306 20.02 -17.55 -27.89
CA LEU A 306 21.41 -17.11 -27.88
C LEU A 306 22.41 -18.24 -27.52
N GLY A 307 21.91 -19.46 -27.29
CA GLY A 307 22.76 -20.60 -26.89
C GLY A 307 23.45 -20.41 -25.52
N LEU A 308 22.84 -19.57 -24.65
CA LEU A 308 23.43 -19.20 -23.36
C LEU A 308 22.87 -20.10 -22.26
N ALA A 309 23.73 -20.86 -21.59
CA ALA A 309 23.38 -21.61 -20.39
C ALA A 309 23.52 -20.68 -19.16
N ALA A 310 22.45 -20.57 -18.36
CA ALA A 310 22.55 -19.86 -17.10
C ALA A 310 23.39 -20.67 -16.10
N PRO A 311 24.42 -20.06 -15.47
CA PRO A 311 25.24 -20.77 -14.49
C PRO A 311 24.40 -21.15 -13.26
N ALA A 312 24.66 -22.33 -12.68
CA ALA A 312 23.85 -22.88 -11.57
C ALA A 312 23.78 -21.97 -10.34
N TRP A 313 24.82 -21.19 -10.08
CA TRP A 313 24.83 -20.24 -8.95
C TRP A 313 23.81 -19.10 -9.10
N LEU A 314 23.42 -18.74 -10.33
CA LEU A 314 22.47 -17.65 -10.59
C LEU A 314 21.13 -17.92 -9.91
N GLY A 315 20.75 -19.19 -9.77
CA GLY A 315 19.56 -19.57 -9.04
C GLY A 315 19.61 -19.22 -7.54
N ARG A 316 20.79 -19.16 -6.93
CA ARG A 316 20.93 -18.85 -5.49
C ARG A 316 20.84 -17.35 -5.19
N VAL A 317 21.08 -16.49 -6.17
CA VAL A 317 21.12 -15.03 -5.96
C VAL A 317 19.78 -14.45 -5.47
N PRO A 318 18.60 -14.75 -6.06
CA PRO A 318 17.36 -14.14 -5.64
C PRO A 318 17.03 -14.34 -4.16
N PRO A 319 17.07 -15.57 -3.58
CA PRO A 319 16.74 -15.74 -2.17
C PRO A 319 17.70 -15.02 -1.22
N TYR A 320 19.01 -14.98 -1.54
CA TYR A 320 19.97 -14.22 -0.73
C TYR A 320 19.76 -12.70 -0.85
N ALA A 321 19.42 -12.21 -2.05
CA ALA A 321 19.09 -10.80 -2.24
C ALA A 321 17.83 -10.39 -1.46
N ILE A 322 16.76 -11.18 -1.58
CA ILE A 322 15.50 -10.94 -0.84
C ILE A 322 15.76 -10.98 0.67
N GLY A 323 16.44 -12.04 1.15
CA GLY A 323 16.75 -12.21 2.57
C GLY A 323 17.68 -11.11 3.11
N GLY A 324 18.66 -10.66 2.35
CA GLY A 324 19.57 -9.57 2.72
C GLY A 324 18.85 -8.24 2.87
N ILE A 325 18.03 -7.87 1.88
CA ILE A 325 17.21 -6.65 1.92
C ILE A 325 16.26 -6.69 3.12
N ALA A 326 15.52 -7.77 3.29
CA ALA A 326 14.57 -7.92 4.38
C ALA A 326 15.26 -7.94 5.76
N SER A 327 16.45 -8.53 5.89
CA SER A 327 17.24 -8.49 7.13
C SER A 327 17.70 -7.08 7.46
N PHE A 328 18.15 -6.32 6.46
CA PHE A 328 18.49 -4.91 6.65
C PHE A 328 17.28 -4.12 7.18
N TRP A 329 16.11 -4.27 6.57
CA TRP A 329 14.89 -3.60 7.06
C TRP A 329 14.49 -4.05 8.46
N ALA A 330 14.58 -5.35 8.77
CA ALA A 330 14.28 -5.86 10.11
C ALA A 330 15.18 -5.19 11.17
N ILE A 331 16.49 -5.11 10.90
CA ILE A 331 17.46 -4.46 11.81
C ILE A 331 17.14 -2.96 11.95
N GLN A 332 16.88 -2.28 10.84
CA GLN A 332 16.56 -0.85 10.82
C GLN A 332 15.29 -0.56 11.63
N ARG A 333 14.24 -1.36 11.44
CA ARG A 333 12.96 -1.19 12.14
C ARG A 333 13.06 -1.53 13.63
N ILE A 334 13.84 -2.56 14.00
CA ILE A 334 14.10 -2.90 15.41
C ILE A 334 14.94 -1.82 16.08
N ALA A 335 15.91 -1.22 15.39
CA ALA A 335 16.75 -0.15 15.94
C ALA A 335 15.99 1.19 16.10
N ALA A 336 14.80 1.30 15.53
CA ALA A 336 13.92 2.48 15.64
C ALA A 336 12.89 2.39 16.80
N PHE A 337 12.92 1.33 17.63
CA PHE A 337 12.10 1.18 18.85
C PHE A 337 12.67 2.09 19.96
#